data_44c9f5e3d9366a37340f197aeefa66d9
#
_entry.id   44c9f5e3d9366a37340f197aeefa66d9
#
_cell.length_a   1.000
_cell.length_b   1.000
_cell.length_c   1.000
_cell.angle_alpha   90.00
_cell.angle_beta   90.00
_cell.angle_gamma   90.00
#
_symmetry.space_group_name_H-M   'P 1'
#
loop_
_entity.id
_entity.type
_entity.pdbx_description
1 polymer ?
#
loop_
_entity_poly.entity_id
_entity_poly.type
_entity_poly.pdbx_seq_one_letter_code
_entity_poly.pdbx_strand_id
1 'polypeptide(L)'
;MSSTHRIALGAALAMTLTGIALAQGGGTKAYPTVDRVEYVLECMQKNGGKQEFLYKCACVIDEIAQKYAYDDFVEASTVARYQSLGGERGGVFRDPPQVRETGKRYLQIQGDAMKRCGVPR
;
A
#
# COMPACT_ATOMS: atom_id res chain seq x y z
N MET A 1 -29.29 35.48 -69.94
CA MET A 1 -30.12 34.44 -69.34
C MET A 1 -29.40 33.94 -68.14
N SER A 2 -29.91 34.29 -66.98
CA SER A 2 -29.28 34.20 -65.66
C SER A 2 -29.33 32.78 -65.12
N SER A 3 -28.24 32.33 -64.64
CA SER A 3 -28.19 31.13 -63.79
C SER A 3 -27.43 31.46 -62.53
N THR A 4 -28.20 31.71 -61.45
CA THR A 4 -27.71 32.03 -60.11
C THR A 4 -27.34 30.79 -59.37
N HIS A 5 -26.02 30.58 -59.18
CA HIS A 5 -25.51 29.59 -58.28
C HIS A 5 -25.65 30.05 -56.83
N ARG A 6 -26.52 29.41 -56.07
CA ARG A 6 -26.61 29.57 -54.62
C ARG A 6 -25.61 28.62 -53.99
N ILE A 7 -24.55 29.16 -53.47
CA ILE A 7 -23.58 28.43 -52.64
C ILE A 7 -24.17 28.37 -51.23
N ALA A 8 -24.55 27.16 -50.84
CA ALA A 8 -24.95 26.87 -49.46
C ALA A 8 -23.68 26.60 -48.63
N LEU A 9 -23.31 27.55 -47.76
CA LEU A 9 -22.28 27.32 -46.74
C LEU A 9 -22.89 26.42 -45.66
N GLY A 10 -22.52 25.14 -45.67
CA GLY A 10 -22.75 24.22 -44.57
C GLY A 10 -21.68 24.40 -43.52
N ALA A 11 -22.00 25.08 -42.43
CA ALA A 11 -21.13 25.12 -41.23
C ALA A 11 -21.22 23.78 -40.51
N ALA A 12 -20.19 22.93 -40.69
CA ALA A 12 -20.01 21.73 -39.89
C ALA A 12 -19.48 22.12 -38.50
N LEU A 13 -20.39 22.09 -37.51
CA LEU A 13 -20.04 22.28 -36.11
C LEU A 13 -19.41 20.98 -35.59
N ALA A 14 -18.08 20.90 -35.58
CA ALA A 14 -17.34 19.79 -34.98
C ALA A 14 -17.43 19.92 -33.44
N MET A 15 -18.36 19.18 -32.84
CA MET A 15 -18.36 19.00 -31.37
C MET A 15 -17.21 18.08 -31.00
N THR A 16 -16.11 18.66 -30.50
CA THR A 16 -15.06 17.91 -29.83
C THR A 16 -15.59 17.48 -28.45
N LEU A 17 -16.03 16.22 -28.34
CA LEU A 17 -16.23 15.60 -27.03
C LEU A 17 -14.85 15.43 -26.39
N THR A 18 -14.49 16.38 -25.52
CA THR A 18 -13.41 16.21 -24.55
C THR A 18 -13.88 15.15 -23.55
N GLY A 19 -13.52 13.90 -23.79
CA GLY A 19 -13.70 12.82 -22.84
C GLY A 19 -12.91 13.13 -21.58
N ILE A 20 -13.60 13.54 -20.51
CA ILE A 20 -13.04 13.56 -19.17
C ILE A 20 -12.83 12.09 -18.80
N ALA A 21 -11.60 11.61 -18.94
CA ALA A 21 -11.19 10.34 -18.36
C ALA A 21 -11.28 10.51 -16.85
N LEU A 22 -12.39 10.09 -16.26
CA LEU A 22 -12.48 9.81 -14.83
C LEU A 22 -11.48 8.68 -14.57
N ALA A 23 -10.30 9.03 -14.11
CA ALA A 23 -9.39 8.08 -13.50
C ALA A 23 -10.12 7.50 -12.29
N GLN A 24 -10.83 6.40 -12.50
CA GLN A 24 -11.28 5.53 -11.44
C GLN A 24 -10.03 4.85 -10.89
N GLY A 25 -9.32 5.60 -10.05
CA GLY A 25 -8.36 5.02 -9.17
C GLY A 25 -9.12 4.05 -8.27
N GLY A 26 -9.12 2.78 -8.61
CA GLY A 26 -9.31 1.70 -7.64
C GLY A 26 -8.20 1.88 -6.60
N GLY A 27 -8.39 2.82 -5.70
CA GLY A 27 -7.42 3.18 -4.70
C GLY A 27 -7.35 2.04 -3.70
N THR A 28 -6.28 1.25 -3.77
CA THR A 28 -5.77 0.64 -2.55
C THR A 28 -5.72 1.75 -1.52
N LYS A 29 -6.45 1.62 -0.40
CA LYS A 29 -6.44 2.61 0.67
C LYS A 29 -4.99 2.97 0.99
N ALA A 30 -4.66 4.25 0.89
CA ALA A 30 -3.35 4.72 1.31
C ALA A 30 -3.16 4.41 2.80
N TYR A 31 -1.96 4.00 3.18
CA TYR A 31 -1.63 3.79 4.59
C TYR A 31 -1.84 5.10 5.36
N PRO A 32 -2.67 5.11 6.41
CA PRO A 32 -2.85 6.30 7.24
C PRO A 32 -1.53 6.79 7.81
N THR A 33 -1.35 8.10 7.92
CA THR A 33 -0.13 8.68 8.47
C THR A 33 0.15 8.20 9.89
N VAL A 34 -0.89 8.05 10.70
CA VAL A 34 -0.77 7.55 12.09
C VAL A 34 -0.13 6.17 12.10
N ASP A 35 -0.64 5.24 11.30
CA ASP A 35 -0.12 3.86 11.28
C ASP A 35 1.31 3.78 10.75
N ARG A 36 1.67 4.64 9.80
CA ARG A 36 3.06 4.78 9.34
C ARG A 36 3.97 5.27 10.48
N VAL A 37 3.53 6.30 11.20
CA VAL A 37 4.29 6.85 12.34
C VAL A 37 4.42 5.81 13.45
N GLU A 38 3.35 5.12 13.82
CA GLU A 38 3.39 4.05 14.82
C GLU A 38 4.36 2.93 14.42
N TYR A 39 4.32 2.49 13.17
CA TYR A 39 5.26 1.49 12.67
C TYR A 39 6.72 1.95 12.81
N VAL A 40 7.00 3.20 12.40
CA VAL A 40 8.35 3.78 12.48
C VAL A 40 8.83 3.86 13.92
N LEU A 41 7.99 4.33 14.84
CA LEU A 41 8.33 4.44 16.26
C LEU A 41 8.58 3.07 16.87
N GLU A 42 7.74 2.07 16.59
CA GLU A 42 7.93 0.69 17.07
C GLU A 42 9.22 0.07 16.53
N CYS A 43 9.50 0.27 15.24
CA CYS A 43 10.74 -0.17 14.61
C CYS A 43 11.98 0.50 15.24
N MET A 44 11.92 1.81 15.47
CA MET A 44 13.00 2.54 16.15
C MET A 44 13.25 2.01 17.56
N GLN A 45 12.20 1.79 18.35
CA GLN A 45 12.31 1.27 19.71
C GLN A 45 13.02 -0.09 19.73
N LYS A 46 12.68 -0.99 18.82
CA LYS A 46 13.34 -2.30 18.67
C LYS A 46 14.83 -2.18 18.28
N ASN A 47 15.22 -1.04 17.73
CA ASN A 47 16.60 -0.76 17.30
C ASN A 47 17.30 0.27 18.20
N GLY A 48 16.91 0.36 19.47
CA GLY A 48 17.58 1.19 20.48
C GLY A 48 17.21 2.69 20.44
N GLY A 49 16.15 3.08 19.73
CA GLY A 49 15.61 4.44 19.69
C GLY A 49 16.51 5.47 18.99
N LYS A 50 17.54 5.05 18.29
CA LYS A 50 18.50 5.96 17.65
C LYS A 50 17.89 6.68 16.47
N GLN A 51 18.21 7.98 16.33
CA GLN A 51 17.70 8.85 15.27
C GLN A 51 17.97 8.33 13.84
N GLU A 52 19.07 7.62 13.63
CA GLU A 52 19.41 7.02 12.32
C GLU A 52 18.35 6.02 11.83
N PHE A 53 17.63 5.38 12.76
CA PHE A 53 16.57 4.43 12.41
C PHE A 53 15.27 5.10 11.98
N LEU A 54 15.08 6.41 12.19
CA LEU A 54 13.91 7.11 11.70
C LEU A 54 13.72 6.91 10.19
N TYR A 55 14.75 7.19 9.42
CA TYR A 55 14.70 7.07 7.95
C TYR A 55 14.74 5.62 7.47
N LYS A 56 15.50 4.77 8.13
CA LYS A 56 15.57 3.34 7.82
C LYS A 56 14.22 2.66 8.05
N CYS A 57 13.56 2.94 9.18
CA CYS A 57 12.24 2.38 9.50
C CYS A 57 11.13 2.95 8.61
N ALA A 58 11.24 4.23 8.19
CA ALA A 58 10.34 4.81 7.20
C ALA A 58 10.49 4.10 5.84
N CYS A 59 11.71 3.83 5.41
CA CYS A 59 11.96 3.01 4.22
C CYS A 59 11.32 1.63 4.34
N VAL A 60 11.39 0.96 5.49
CA VAL A 60 10.80 -0.38 5.67
C VAL A 60 9.29 -0.38 5.46
N ILE A 61 8.55 0.57 6.05
CA ILE A 61 7.10 0.62 5.85
C ILE A 61 6.73 0.98 4.41
N ASP A 62 7.53 1.79 3.71
CA ASP A 62 7.32 2.09 2.30
C ASP A 62 7.52 0.85 1.41
N GLU A 63 8.54 0.03 1.70
CA GLU A 63 8.77 -1.24 1.01
C GLU A 63 7.64 -2.25 1.25
N ILE A 64 7.12 -2.33 2.49
CA ILE A 64 5.96 -3.17 2.82
C ILE A 64 4.72 -2.69 2.07
N ALA A 65 4.48 -1.38 2.00
CA ALA A 65 3.34 -0.79 1.32
C ALA A 65 3.33 -1.03 -0.19
N GLN A 66 4.48 -1.35 -0.79
CA GLN A 66 4.55 -1.80 -2.19
C GLN A 66 4.07 -3.26 -2.39
N LYS A 67 4.03 -4.05 -1.33
CA LYS A 67 3.70 -5.48 -1.36
C LYS A 67 2.31 -5.79 -0.82
N TYR A 68 1.79 -4.95 0.04
CA TYR A 68 0.49 -5.10 0.69
C TYR A 68 -0.39 -3.88 0.45
N ALA A 69 -1.66 -4.09 0.09
CA ALA A 69 -2.69 -3.11 0.31
C ALA A 69 -2.84 -2.86 1.82
N TYR A 70 -3.35 -1.70 2.22
CA TYR A 70 -3.40 -1.34 3.65
C TYR A 70 -4.19 -2.35 4.50
N ASP A 71 -5.36 -2.76 4.03
CA ASP A 71 -6.19 -3.71 4.78
C ASP A 71 -5.51 -5.09 4.93
N ASP A 72 -4.82 -5.56 3.88
CA ASP A 72 -4.03 -6.80 3.91
C ASP A 72 -2.81 -6.68 4.85
N PHE A 73 -2.19 -5.51 4.91
CA PHE A 73 -1.11 -5.22 5.85
C PHE A 73 -1.60 -5.29 7.30
N VAL A 74 -2.75 -4.67 7.59
CA VAL A 74 -3.33 -4.70 8.95
C VAL A 74 -3.60 -6.14 9.37
N GLU A 75 -4.24 -6.94 8.51
CA GLU A 75 -4.50 -8.35 8.79
C GLU A 75 -3.19 -9.13 9.02
N ALA A 76 -2.28 -9.09 8.05
CA ALA A 76 -1.06 -9.90 8.08
C ALA A 76 -0.11 -9.53 9.23
N SER A 77 0.05 -8.23 9.52
CA SER A 77 0.87 -7.74 10.62
C SER A 77 0.26 -8.09 11.98
N THR A 78 -1.06 -8.02 12.11
CA THR A 78 -1.80 -8.44 13.30
C THR A 78 -1.60 -9.94 13.56
N VAL A 79 -1.81 -10.76 12.54
CA VAL A 79 -1.56 -12.22 12.64
C VAL A 79 -0.14 -12.52 13.10
N ALA A 80 0.87 -11.90 12.46
CA ALA A 80 2.27 -12.10 12.82
C ALA A 80 2.57 -11.70 14.28
N ARG A 81 1.99 -10.59 14.74
CA ARG A 81 2.13 -10.12 16.13
C ARG A 81 1.53 -11.11 17.12
N TYR A 82 0.32 -11.57 16.88
CA TYR A 82 -0.35 -12.51 17.79
C TYR A 82 0.25 -13.93 17.77
N GLN A 83 0.80 -14.37 16.64
CA GLN A 83 1.53 -15.64 16.58
C GLN A 83 2.76 -15.67 17.50
N SER A 84 3.36 -14.52 17.79
CA SER A 84 4.50 -14.40 18.71
C SER A 84 4.11 -14.51 20.18
N LEU A 85 2.81 -14.39 20.50
CA LEU A 85 2.33 -14.52 21.88
C LEU A 85 2.34 -15.97 22.35
N GLY A 86 2.83 -16.18 23.58
CA GLY A 86 2.79 -17.50 24.21
C GLY A 86 1.38 -17.89 24.66
N GLY A 87 1.20 -19.19 25.00
CA GLY A 87 -0.03 -19.74 25.55
C GLY A 87 -1.16 -19.92 24.54
N GLU A 88 -2.36 -20.22 25.06
CA GLU A 88 -3.54 -20.55 24.24
C GLU A 88 -4.02 -19.40 23.35
N ARG A 89 -3.88 -18.17 23.79
CA ARG A 89 -4.28 -16.98 23.00
C ARG A 89 -3.53 -16.88 21.70
N GLY A 90 -2.25 -17.26 21.65
CA GLY A 90 -1.47 -17.31 20.42
C GLY A 90 -1.83 -18.52 19.54
N GLY A 91 -2.40 -19.58 20.10
CA GLY A 91 -2.78 -20.79 19.38
C GLY A 91 -3.77 -20.54 18.25
N VAL A 92 -4.76 -19.69 18.46
CA VAL A 92 -5.75 -19.29 17.44
C VAL A 92 -5.08 -18.76 16.16
N PHE A 93 -3.92 -18.13 16.29
CA PHE A 93 -3.15 -17.57 15.17
C PHE A 93 -2.03 -18.50 14.67
N ARG A 94 -1.60 -19.50 15.47
CA ARG A 94 -0.56 -20.46 15.08
C ARG A 94 -1.10 -21.73 14.45
N ASP A 95 -2.26 -22.21 14.92
CA ASP A 95 -2.72 -23.54 14.60
C ASP A 95 -3.40 -23.67 13.22
N PRO A 96 -4.29 -22.74 12.79
CA PRO A 96 -4.87 -22.83 11.45
C PRO A 96 -3.80 -22.62 10.37
N PRO A 97 -3.63 -23.57 9.41
CA PRO A 97 -2.57 -23.49 8.41
C PRO A 97 -2.57 -22.17 7.59
N GLN A 98 -3.74 -21.69 7.20
CA GLN A 98 -3.88 -20.48 6.40
C GLN A 98 -3.43 -19.24 7.19
N VAL A 99 -3.84 -19.13 8.45
CA VAL A 99 -3.45 -18.02 9.33
C VAL A 99 -1.94 -18.05 9.58
N ARG A 100 -1.38 -19.23 9.82
CA ARG A 100 0.05 -19.42 10.01
C ARG A 100 0.86 -18.95 8.80
N GLU A 101 0.45 -19.29 7.58
CA GLU A 101 1.13 -18.90 6.35
C GLU A 101 1.02 -17.38 6.10
N THR A 102 -0.11 -16.75 6.44
CA THR A 102 -0.28 -15.29 6.36
C THR A 102 0.78 -14.57 7.21
N GLY A 103 0.93 -14.95 8.47
CA GLY A 103 1.93 -14.37 9.36
C GLY A 103 3.37 -14.63 8.89
N LYS A 104 3.66 -15.85 8.46
CA LYS A 104 4.97 -16.24 7.94
C LYS A 104 5.35 -15.41 6.70
N ARG A 105 4.43 -15.25 5.76
CA ARG A 105 4.64 -14.43 4.56
C ARG A 105 4.92 -12.96 4.92
N TYR A 106 4.15 -12.40 5.86
CA TYR A 106 4.40 -11.05 6.34
C TYR A 106 5.81 -10.89 6.92
N LEU A 107 6.21 -11.78 7.84
CA LEU A 107 7.55 -11.74 8.45
C LEU A 107 8.68 -11.87 7.43
N GLN A 108 8.47 -12.65 6.37
CA GLN A 108 9.44 -12.74 5.28
C GLN A 108 9.57 -11.41 4.53
N ILE A 109 8.45 -10.82 4.11
CA ILE A 109 8.42 -9.54 3.39
C ILE A 109 9.00 -8.42 4.24
N GLN A 110 8.64 -8.37 5.53
CA GLN A 110 9.21 -7.42 6.48
C GLN A 110 10.73 -7.61 6.63
N GLY A 111 11.19 -8.84 6.77
CA GLY A 111 12.62 -9.15 6.88
C GLY A 111 13.42 -8.75 5.64
N ASP A 112 12.85 -8.92 4.46
CA ASP A 112 13.47 -8.49 3.20
C ASP A 112 13.49 -6.96 3.07
N ALA A 113 12.42 -6.29 3.49
CA ALA A 113 12.37 -4.84 3.56
C ALA A 113 13.42 -4.27 4.54
N MET A 114 13.51 -4.85 5.75
CA MET A 114 14.53 -4.47 6.73
C MET A 114 15.95 -4.60 6.17
N LYS A 115 16.23 -5.71 5.49
CA LYS A 115 17.53 -5.93 4.84
C LYS A 115 17.82 -4.87 3.78
N ARG A 116 16.85 -4.54 2.92
CA ARG A 116 17.03 -3.51 1.88
C ARG A 116 17.24 -2.11 2.47
N CYS A 117 16.57 -1.81 3.58
CA CYS A 117 16.64 -0.51 4.25
C CYS A 117 17.77 -0.40 5.29
N GLY A 118 18.62 -1.41 5.44
CA GLY A 118 19.75 -1.40 6.37
C GLY A 118 19.35 -1.40 7.85
N VAL A 119 18.21 -2.05 8.17
CA VAL A 119 17.77 -2.31 9.56
C VAL A 119 18.26 -3.71 9.95
N PRO A 120 18.98 -3.89 11.07
CA PRO A 120 19.35 -5.20 11.58
C PRO A 120 18.11 -6.06 11.89
N ARG A 121 18.27 -7.37 11.74
CA ARG A 121 17.22 -8.33 12.16
C ARG A 121 17.35 -8.64 13.64
#